data_37bff02ffe5dcd44073d2220cbf8483f
#
_entry.id   37bff02ffe5dcd44073d2220cbf8483f
#
_cell.length_a   1.000
_cell.length_b   1.000
_cell.length_c   1.000
_cell.angle_alpha   90.00
_cell.angle_beta   90.00
_cell.angle_gamma   90.00
#
_symmetry.space_group_name_H-M   'P 1'
#
loop_
_entity.id
_entity.type
_entity.pdbx_description
1 polymer ?
#
loop_
_entity_poly.entity_id
_entity_poly.type
_entity_poly.pdbx_seq_one_letter_code
_entity_poly.pdbx_strand_id
1 'polypeptide(L)'
;MEQYYLGFDAGTQSVKTAVYDIDMNLIVQDTNATILNYPHPGWVEMDADQYLHATVTGIRNCVTKMKEKNLDPDNIRSIFGDGIICGIVGVDKDCHAITPYILSLI
;
A
#
# COMPACT_ATOMS: atom_id res chain seq x y z
N MET A 1 15.67 7.96 -22.11
CA MET A 1 14.32 7.86 -21.58
C MET A 1 14.36 7.68 -20.08
N GLU A 2 13.65 8.48 -19.36
CA GLU A 2 13.53 8.33 -17.90
C GLU A 2 12.84 7.03 -17.54
N GLN A 3 13.34 6.36 -16.51
CA GLN A 3 12.72 5.16 -15.96
C GLN A 3 12.46 5.37 -14.48
N TYR A 4 11.30 4.89 -14.03
CA TYR A 4 10.86 5.04 -12.65
C TYR A 4 10.52 3.69 -12.04
N TYR A 5 10.62 3.63 -10.73
CA TYR A 5 10.36 2.45 -9.93
C TYR A 5 9.47 2.84 -8.77
N LEU A 6 8.33 2.16 -8.64
CA LEU A 6 7.37 2.43 -7.58
C LEU A 6 7.48 1.36 -6.51
N GLY A 7 7.58 1.79 -5.26
CA GLY A 7 7.55 0.90 -4.12
C GLY A 7 6.46 1.31 -3.15
N PHE A 8 5.87 0.34 -2.45
CA PHE A 8 4.96 0.64 -1.37
C PHE A 8 5.29 -0.19 -0.14
N ASP A 9 5.05 0.40 1.03
CA ASP A 9 5.21 -0.22 2.33
C ASP A 9 3.84 -0.20 3.00
N ALA A 10 3.20 -1.36 3.06
CA ALA A 10 1.89 -1.53 3.65
C ALA A 10 2.06 -1.89 5.13
N GLY A 11 2.19 -0.85 5.96
CA GLY A 11 2.41 -0.99 7.40
C GLY A 11 1.13 -1.08 8.21
N THR A 12 1.27 -1.10 9.52
CA THR A 12 0.13 -1.18 10.44
C THR A 12 -0.57 0.17 10.63
N GLN A 13 0.15 1.27 10.55
CA GLN A 13 -0.39 2.60 10.79
C GLN A 13 -0.68 3.35 9.50
N SER A 14 0.04 3.05 8.44
CA SER A 14 -0.12 3.70 7.15
C SER A 14 0.44 2.85 6.03
N VAL A 15 -0.03 3.14 4.82
CA VAL A 15 0.59 2.65 3.59
C VAL A 15 1.34 3.81 2.98
N LYS A 16 2.64 3.64 2.79
CA LYS A 16 3.52 4.63 2.17
C LYS A 16 3.87 4.16 0.78
N THR A 17 3.72 5.05 -0.20
CA THR A 17 4.02 4.76 -1.60
C THR A 17 5.00 5.80 -2.11
N ALA A 18 6.00 5.39 -2.87
CA ALA A 18 7.01 6.29 -3.39
C ALA A 18 7.46 5.86 -4.78
N VAL A 19 7.83 6.85 -5.58
CA VAL A 19 8.38 6.63 -6.92
C VAL A 19 9.80 7.22 -6.93
N TYR A 20 10.73 6.42 -7.43
CA TYR A 20 12.14 6.78 -7.54
C TYR A 20 12.61 6.72 -9.00
N ASP A 21 13.62 7.50 -9.34
CA ASP A 21 14.31 7.35 -10.61
C ASP A 21 15.38 6.26 -10.51
N ILE A 22 16.11 6.04 -11.61
CA ILE A 22 17.15 5.01 -11.66
C ILE A 22 18.32 5.30 -10.71
N ASP A 23 18.55 6.55 -10.36
CA ASP A 23 19.60 6.96 -9.42
C ASP A 23 19.12 6.98 -7.97
N MET A 24 17.92 6.43 -7.71
CA MET A 24 17.30 6.37 -6.39
C MET A 24 16.93 7.73 -5.81
N ASN A 25 16.72 8.72 -6.65
CA ASN A 25 16.18 10.00 -6.22
C ASN A 25 14.65 9.87 -6.03
N LEU A 26 14.16 10.36 -4.91
CA LEU A 26 12.72 10.39 -4.65
C LEU A 26 12.04 11.39 -5.58
N ILE A 27 11.08 10.92 -6.35
CA ILE A 27 10.35 11.76 -7.32
C ILE A 27 9.03 12.24 -6.72
N VAL A 28 8.19 11.32 -6.25
CA VAL A 28 6.93 11.63 -5.57
C VAL A 28 6.69 10.60 -4.48
N GLN A 29 5.86 10.97 -3.50
CA GLN A 29 5.46 10.05 -2.44
C GLN A 29 4.04 10.38 -1.97
N ASP A 30 3.43 9.38 -1.34
CA ASP A 30 2.09 9.51 -0.78
C ASP A 30 1.96 8.62 0.45
N THR A 31 1.16 9.06 1.43
CA THR A 31 0.93 8.30 2.65
C THR A 31 -0.57 8.28 2.93
N ASN A 32 -1.11 7.09 3.16
CA ASN A 32 -2.52 6.91 3.50
C ASN A 32 -2.61 6.16 4.83
N ALA A 33 -3.34 6.74 5.78
CA ALA A 33 -3.53 6.12 7.08
C ALA A 33 -4.34 4.83 6.95
N THR A 34 -4.00 3.85 7.77
CA THR A 34 -4.79 2.63 7.97
C THR A 34 -5.63 2.77 9.23
N ILE A 35 -6.60 1.88 9.39
CA ILE A 35 -7.48 1.87 10.55
C ILE A 35 -7.32 0.54 11.27
N LEU A 36 -6.86 0.61 12.52
CA LEU A 36 -6.77 -0.57 13.39
C LEU A 36 -8.04 -0.66 14.24
N ASN A 37 -8.61 -1.86 14.32
CA ASN A 37 -9.75 -2.16 15.16
C ASN A 37 -9.34 -3.08 16.31
N TYR A 38 -9.92 -2.85 17.47
CA TYR A 38 -9.61 -3.59 18.71
C TYR A 38 -10.91 -4.19 19.24
N PRO A 39 -11.43 -5.28 18.62
CA PRO A 39 -12.75 -5.83 19.00
C PRO A 39 -12.75 -6.42 20.40
N HIS A 40 -11.61 -6.88 20.89
CA HIS A 40 -11.44 -7.43 22.24
C HIS A 40 -10.05 -7.03 22.76
N PRO A 41 -9.83 -7.02 24.09
CA PRO A 41 -8.51 -6.76 24.65
C PRO A 41 -7.45 -7.70 24.06
N GLY A 42 -6.36 -7.14 23.54
CA GLY A 42 -5.27 -7.89 22.92
C GLY A 42 -5.50 -8.27 21.46
N TRP A 43 -6.72 -8.13 20.95
CA TRP A 43 -7.01 -8.38 19.54
C TRP A 43 -6.76 -7.14 18.71
N VAL A 44 -6.08 -7.32 17.59
CA VAL A 44 -5.83 -6.23 16.64
C VAL A 44 -6.17 -6.74 15.24
N GLU A 45 -7.04 -6.02 14.56
CA GLU A 45 -7.42 -6.37 13.20
C GLU A 45 -7.65 -5.14 12.34
N MET A 46 -7.67 -5.34 11.05
CA MET A 46 -7.94 -4.31 10.05
C MET A 46 -8.99 -4.81 9.08
N ASP A 47 -9.80 -3.89 8.55
CA ASP A 47 -10.64 -4.20 7.40
C ASP A 47 -9.74 -4.39 6.18
N ALA A 48 -9.76 -5.60 5.59
CA ALA A 48 -8.87 -5.95 4.48
C ALA A 48 -9.16 -5.11 3.24
N ASP A 49 -10.41 -4.80 2.96
CA ASP A 49 -10.78 -3.98 1.80
C ASP A 49 -10.33 -2.53 1.97
N GLN A 50 -10.43 -2.00 3.18
CA GLN A 50 -9.93 -0.65 3.48
C GLN A 50 -8.41 -0.59 3.35
N TYR A 51 -7.72 -1.64 3.77
CA TYR A 51 -6.27 -1.74 3.66
C TYR A 51 -5.83 -1.80 2.19
N LEU A 52 -6.51 -2.62 1.39
CA LEU A 52 -6.29 -2.67 -0.05
C LEU A 52 -6.56 -1.31 -0.69
N HIS A 53 -7.66 -0.66 -0.30
CA HIS A 53 -8.02 0.67 -0.81
C HIS A 53 -6.93 1.70 -0.52
N ALA A 54 -6.36 1.70 0.69
CA ALA A 54 -5.27 2.59 1.06
C ALA A 54 -4.02 2.36 0.18
N THR A 55 -3.72 1.11 -0.13
CA THR A 55 -2.59 0.75 -1.00
C THR A 55 -2.83 1.23 -2.43
N VAL A 56 -3.99 0.95 -3.01
CA VAL A 56 -4.33 1.37 -4.38
C VAL A 56 -4.40 2.89 -4.47
N THR A 57 -4.96 3.56 -3.46
CA THR A 57 -5.03 5.02 -3.42
C THR A 57 -3.64 5.65 -3.44
N GLY A 58 -2.69 5.08 -2.69
CA GLY A 58 -1.30 5.55 -2.69
C GLY A 58 -0.67 5.48 -4.08
N ILE A 59 -0.88 4.38 -4.78
CA ILE A 59 -0.37 4.20 -6.15
C ILE A 59 -1.01 5.24 -7.09
N ARG A 60 -2.34 5.39 -7.03
CA ARG A 60 -3.05 6.37 -7.86
C ARG A 60 -2.60 7.80 -7.60
N ASN A 61 -2.42 8.15 -6.34
CA ASN A 61 -1.97 9.49 -5.96
C ASN A 61 -0.56 9.77 -6.47
N CYS A 62 0.34 8.79 -6.43
CA CYS A 62 1.68 8.94 -6.99
C CYS A 62 1.62 9.14 -8.50
N VAL A 63 0.77 8.40 -9.21
CA VAL A 63 0.58 8.58 -10.66
C VAL A 63 0.08 10.00 -10.96
N THR A 64 -0.89 10.48 -10.19
CA THR A 64 -1.41 11.85 -10.35
C THR A 64 -0.33 12.90 -10.11
N LYS A 65 0.47 12.74 -9.06
CA LYS A 65 1.57 13.65 -8.74
C LYS A 65 2.64 13.65 -9.82
N MET A 66 2.93 12.51 -10.45
CA MET A 66 3.84 12.44 -11.59
C MET A 66 3.31 13.25 -12.75
N LYS A 67 2.03 13.08 -13.08
CA LYS A 67 1.39 13.85 -14.19
C LYS A 67 1.42 15.36 -13.92
N GLU A 68 1.21 15.76 -12.67
CA GLU A 68 1.30 17.18 -12.28
C GLU A 68 2.71 17.75 -12.49
N LYS A 69 3.73 16.90 -12.44
CA LYS A 69 5.12 17.29 -12.71
C LYS A 69 5.52 17.09 -14.18
N ASN A 70 4.57 16.77 -15.05
CA ASN A 70 4.82 16.46 -16.46
C ASN A 70 5.73 15.25 -16.66
N LEU A 71 5.66 14.28 -15.75
CA LEU A 71 6.37 13.01 -15.85
C LEU A 71 5.40 11.95 -16.34
N ASP A 72 5.90 11.01 -17.15
CA ASP A 72 5.07 9.97 -17.77
C ASP A 72 5.02 8.72 -16.88
N PRO A 73 3.85 8.39 -16.28
CA PRO A 73 3.72 7.18 -15.49
C PRO A 73 3.93 5.89 -16.27
N ASP A 74 3.79 5.91 -17.60
CA ASP A 74 4.07 4.74 -18.43
C ASP A 74 5.55 4.34 -18.40
N ASN A 75 6.42 5.22 -17.91
CA ASN A 75 7.83 4.92 -17.70
C ASN A 75 8.12 4.24 -16.35
N ILE A 76 7.11 3.92 -15.56
CA ILE A 76 7.26 3.07 -14.38
C ILE A 76 7.54 1.65 -14.87
N ARG A 77 8.72 1.13 -14.52
CA ARG A 77 9.21 -0.18 -14.99
C ARG A 77 8.86 -1.32 -14.06
N SER A 78 8.68 -1.05 -12.78
CA SER A 78 8.28 -2.08 -11.83
C SER A 78 7.51 -1.47 -10.68
N ILE A 79 6.64 -2.30 -10.10
CA ILE A 79 5.93 -2.02 -8.86
C ILE A 79 6.26 -3.16 -7.91
N PHE A 80 6.74 -2.83 -6.73
CA PHE A 80 7.04 -3.83 -5.71
C PHE A 80 6.65 -3.27 -4.35
N GLY A 81 6.45 -4.17 -3.42
CA GLY A 81 6.05 -3.73 -2.10
C GLY A 81 6.33 -4.76 -1.03
N ASP A 82 6.21 -4.33 0.19
CA ASP A 82 6.22 -5.18 1.36
C ASP A 82 4.97 -4.96 2.19
N GLY A 83 4.78 -5.78 3.19
CA GLY A 83 3.63 -5.72 4.06
C GLY A 83 3.96 -6.19 5.46
N ILE A 84 2.91 -6.35 6.25
CA ILE A 84 3.01 -6.80 7.63
C ILE A 84 3.47 -8.26 7.67
N ILE A 85 4.48 -8.57 8.50
CA ILE A 85 5.10 -9.89 8.54
C ILE A 85 4.15 -10.93 9.15
N CYS A 86 3.46 -10.58 10.22
CA CYS A 86 2.68 -11.54 11.02
C CYS A 86 1.20 -11.17 10.99
N GLY A 87 0.55 -11.42 9.88
CA GLY A 87 -0.89 -11.21 9.77
C GLY A 87 -1.51 -12.29 8.90
N ILE A 88 -2.81 -12.47 9.03
CA ILE A 88 -3.56 -13.45 8.26
C ILE A 88 -4.91 -12.88 7.85
N VAL A 89 -5.31 -13.16 6.63
CA VAL A 89 -6.63 -12.82 6.12
C VAL A 89 -7.16 -14.01 5.31
N GLY A 90 -8.42 -14.37 5.55
CA GLY A 90 -9.10 -15.39 4.75
C GLY A 90 -9.68 -14.77 3.49
N VAL A 91 -9.53 -15.45 2.36
CA VAL A 91 -10.09 -15.00 1.09
C VAL A 91 -10.86 -16.13 0.42
N ASP A 92 -11.82 -15.79 -0.43
CA ASP A 92 -12.51 -16.75 -1.27
C ASP A 92 -11.70 -17.08 -2.53
N LYS A 93 -12.28 -17.91 -3.39
CA LYS A 93 -11.61 -18.31 -4.64
C LYS A 93 -11.33 -17.15 -5.60
N ASP A 94 -12.06 -16.06 -5.48
CA ASP A 94 -11.91 -14.85 -6.31
C ASP A 94 -11.06 -13.78 -5.61
N CYS A 95 -10.37 -14.15 -4.53
CA CYS A 95 -9.50 -13.28 -3.74
C CYS A 95 -10.24 -12.14 -3.02
N HIS A 96 -11.54 -12.30 -2.78
CA HIS A 96 -12.29 -11.37 -1.93
C HIS A 96 -12.10 -11.75 -0.46
N ALA A 97 -11.85 -10.76 0.39
CA ALA A 97 -11.68 -11.00 1.82
C ALA A 97 -12.98 -11.49 2.45
N ILE A 98 -12.91 -12.60 3.19
CA ILE A 98 -14.03 -13.16 3.95
C ILE A 98 -13.82 -13.06 5.46
N THR A 99 -12.65 -12.60 5.88
CA THR A 99 -12.33 -12.27 7.28
C THR A 99 -11.66 -10.91 7.34
N PRO A 100 -11.61 -10.26 8.53
CA PRO A 100 -10.70 -9.15 8.72
C PRO A 100 -9.24 -9.59 8.54
N TYR A 101 -8.35 -8.65 8.35
CA TYR A 101 -6.91 -8.91 8.42
C TYR A 101 -6.53 -8.97 9.91
N ILE A 102 -6.21 -10.14 10.38
CA ILE A 102 -5.97 -10.41 11.80
C ILE A 102 -4.49 -10.27 12.08
N LEU A 103 -4.11 -9.33 12.96
CA LEU A 103 -2.74 -9.03 13.32
C LEU A 103 -2.36 -9.66 14.66
N SER A 104 -3.29 -9.74 15.60
CA SER A 104 -3.07 -10.31 16.92
C SER A 104 -4.38 -10.78 17.52
N LEU A 105 -4.32 -11.88 18.29
CA LEU A 105 -5.44 -12.43 19.06
C LEU A 105 -5.07 -12.63 20.54
N ILE A 106 -4.02 -12.00 20.99
CA ILE A 106 -3.52 -12.16 22.37
C ILE A 106 -4.18 -11.18 23.33
#